data_1c188a2def201f74c88ee27021ab5c4a
#
_entry.id   1c188a2def201f74c88ee27021ab5c4a
#
_cell.length_a   1.000
_cell.length_b   1.000
_cell.length_c   1.000
_cell.angle_alpha   90.00
_cell.angle_beta   90.00
_cell.angle_gamma   90.00
#
_symmetry.space_group_name_H-M   'P 1'
#
loop_
_entity.id
_entity.type
_entity.pdbx_description
1 polymer ?
#
loop_
_entity_poly.entity_id
_entity_poly.type
_entity_poly.pdbx_seq_one_letter_code
_entity_poly.pdbx_strand_id
1 'polypeptide(L)'
;QQHEVEMIPFGNMDQWIDRQIKESGIIGGATKNVYAIGPTATVTETKAYKNMGGSPWATSNVMARVAGITKTNTSVFPEKRGDGFCARMDTRMESVKVFGIVDITVLAAGSMFLGEVHEPIKGTKNPQKMLNSGIPFTKKPIAIQFDYKVKMSDREKRIRATGFSRITDVEGKDFPEVNLFLQKRWEDEKGNIYAKRVGTMVVRYYTTTDWHNNATYSIMYGD
;
A
#
# COMPACT_ATOMS: atom_id res chain seq x y z
N GLN A 1 -33.87 -3.91 6.90
CA GLN A 1 -33.38 -4.52 5.67
C GLN A 1 -32.08 -5.28 5.95
N GLN A 2 -32.06 -6.56 5.66
CA GLN A 2 -30.84 -7.34 5.68
C GLN A 2 -30.05 -7.01 4.43
N HIS A 3 -28.77 -6.62 4.63
CA HIS A 3 -27.85 -6.40 3.52
C HIS A 3 -26.93 -7.61 3.39
N GLU A 4 -26.70 -8.02 2.17
CA GLU A 4 -25.71 -9.04 1.86
C GLU A 4 -24.30 -8.47 2.08
N VAL A 5 -23.45 -9.24 2.75
CA VAL A 5 -22.05 -8.88 3.00
C VAL A 5 -21.15 -9.70 2.07
N GLU A 6 -20.30 -9.04 1.33
CA GLU A 6 -19.31 -9.65 0.46
C GLU A 6 -17.90 -9.28 0.91
N MET A 7 -17.07 -10.29 1.13
CA MET A 7 -15.67 -10.10 1.46
C MET A 7 -14.86 -9.84 0.19
N ILE A 8 -14.02 -8.81 0.21
CA ILE A 8 -13.00 -8.65 -0.83
C ILE A 8 -12.05 -9.86 -0.74
N PRO A 9 -11.69 -10.52 -1.85
CA PRO A 9 -10.76 -11.63 -1.82
C PRO A 9 -9.49 -11.30 -1.02
N PHE A 10 -9.06 -12.19 -0.15
CA PHE A 10 -7.94 -12.00 0.80
C PHE A 10 -8.12 -10.82 1.79
N GLY A 11 -9.31 -10.28 1.89
CA GLY A 11 -9.60 -9.10 2.74
C GLY A 11 -9.59 -9.37 4.25
N ASN A 12 -9.58 -10.64 4.68
CA ASN A 12 -9.41 -11.01 6.09
C ASN A 12 -7.96 -10.83 6.59
N MET A 13 -7.00 -10.63 5.69
CA MET A 13 -5.57 -10.43 5.98
C MET A 13 -4.89 -11.61 6.67
N ASP A 14 -5.41 -12.84 6.51
CA ASP A 14 -4.85 -14.04 7.10
C ASP A 14 -3.77 -14.71 6.25
N GLN A 15 -3.74 -14.44 4.95
CA GLN A 15 -2.84 -15.08 4.01
C GLN A 15 -1.80 -14.10 3.45
N TRP A 16 -0.53 -14.47 3.59
CA TRP A 16 0.60 -13.64 3.18
C TRP A 16 1.63 -14.45 2.42
N ILE A 17 2.20 -13.82 1.41
CA ILE A 17 3.36 -14.32 0.68
C ILE A 17 4.60 -13.66 1.28
N ASP A 18 5.55 -14.46 1.77
CA ASP A 18 6.87 -13.99 2.19
C ASP A 18 7.81 -14.02 1.00
N ARG A 19 8.07 -12.88 0.42
CA ARG A 19 9.04 -12.71 -0.66
C ARG A 19 10.38 -12.40 -0.03
N GLN A 20 11.33 -13.30 -0.17
CA GLN A 20 12.69 -13.14 0.33
C GLN A 20 13.58 -12.60 -0.79
N ILE A 21 13.97 -11.34 -0.68
CA ILE A 21 14.74 -10.63 -1.71
C ILE A 21 16.11 -10.27 -1.15
N LYS A 22 17.16 -10.68 -1.85
CA LYS A 22 18.53 -10.31 -1.53
C LYS A 22 18.85 -8.93 -2.10
N GLU A 23 19.18 -8.00 -1.22
CA GLU A 23 19.68 -6.68 -1.60
C GLU A 23 21.10 -6.76 -2.14
N SER A 24 21.51 -5.74 -2.90
CA SER A 24 22.85 -5.69 -3.48
C SER A 24 23.95 -5.71 -2.43
N GLY A 25 25.04 -6.42 -2.73
CA GLY A 25 26.19 -6.54 -1.81
C GLY A 25 26.81 -5.20 -1.43
N ILE A 26 26.79 -4.22 -2.33
CA ILE A 26 27.31 -2.87 -2.08
C ILE A 26 26.58 -2.12 -0.96
N ILE A 27 25.35 -2.51 -0.63
CA ILE A 27 24.56 -1.97 0.51
C ILE A 27 24.40 -2.99 1.63
N GLY A 28 25.26 -4.02 1.68
CA GLY A 28 25.28 -5.02 2.74
C GLY A 28 24.83 -6.42 2.36
N GLY A 29 24.12 -6.60 1.25
CA GLY A 29 23.72 -7.91 0.73
C GLY A 29 22.73 -8.68 1.62
N ALA A 30 21.98 -8.00 2.48
CA ALA A 30 21.01 -8.63 3.36
C ALA A 30 19.82 -9.19 2.56
N THR A 31 19.29 -10.34 3.00
CA THR A 31 18.02 -10.86 2.52
C THR A 31 16.88 -10.26 3.33
N LYS A 32 15.95 -9.62 2.65
CA LYS A 32 14.80 -8.93 3.26
C LYS A 32 13.50 -9.65 2.95
N ASN A 33 12.59 -9.64 3.92
CA ASN A 33 11.24 -10.13 3.73
C ASN A 33 10.37 -8.99 3.19
N VAL A 34 9.85 -9.19 1.99
CA VAL A 34 8.96 -8.24 1.31
C VAL A 34 7.59 -8.89 1.17
N TYR A 35 6.72 -8.65 2.13
CA TYR A 35 5.44 -9.32 2.22
C TYR A 35 4.46 -8.85 1.16
N ALA A 36 3.66 -9.78 0.66
CA ALA A 36 2.53 -9.49 -0.21
C ALA A 36 1.26 -10.21 0.29
N ILE A 37 0.10 -9.65 0.02
CA ILE A 37 -1.18 -10.25 0.38
C ILE A 37 -1.59 -11.21 -0.73
N GLY A 38 -1.73 -12.49 -0.40
CA GLY A 38 -2.06 -13.53 -1.36
C GLY A 38 -1.95 -14.91 -0.74
N PRO A 39 -2.10 -15.99 -1.53
CA PRO A 39 -2.01 -17.34 -1.01
C PRO A 39 -0.71 -17.58 -0.25
N THR A 40 -0.82 -18.09 0.97
CA THR A 40 0.34 -18.30 1.85
C THR A 40 1.44 -19.09 1.14
N ALA A 41 2.59 -18.47 1.00
CA ALA A 41 3.76 -19.04 0.33
C ALA A 41 5.04 -18.31 0.74
N THR A 42 6.17 -18.97 0.52
CA THR A 42 7.50 -18.36 0.59
C THR A 42 8.14 -18.39 -0.79
N VAL A 43 8.61 -17.24 -1.26
CA VAL A 43 9.20 -17.07 -2.59
C VAL A 43 10.58 -16.45 -2.45
N THR A 44 11.59 -17.05 -3.07
CA THR A 44 13.00 -16.61 -2.99
C THR A 44 13.50 -15.99 -4.30
N GLU A 45 12.61 -15.38 -5.06
CA GLU A 45 12.94 -14.82 -6.37
C GLU A 45 13.20 -13.30 -6.32
N THR A 46 14.19 -12.87 -7.12
CA THR A 46 14.50 -11.44 -7.36
C THR A 46 13.76 -10.87 -8.57
N LYS A 47 12.83 -11.61 -9.15
CA LYS A 47 12.02 -11.15 -10.27
C LYS A 47 10.97 -10.14 -9.83
N ALA A 48 10.55 -9.30 -10.76
CA ALA A 48 9.42 -8.41 -10.57
C ALA A 48 8.18 -9.17 -10.11
N TYR A 49 7.54 -8.67 -9.07
CA TYR A 49 6.35 -9.30 -8.51
C TYR A 49 5.13 -9.06 -9.38
N LYS A 50 4.30 -10.07 -9.46
CA LYS A 50 2.94 -9.98 -9.98
C LYS A 50 1.99 -10.53 -8.95
N ASN A 51 0.82 -9.92 -8.82
CA ASN A 51 -0.20 -10.39 -7.88
C ASN A 51 -0.50 -11.88 -8.11
N MET A 52 -0.28 -12.70 -7.09
CA MET A 52 -0.40 -14.14 -7.18
C MET A 52 -1.75 -14.63 -6.68
N GLY A 53 -2.22 -15.73 -7.27
CA GLY A 53 -3.42 -16.43 -6.81
C GLY A 53 -4.70 -15.62 -6.89
N GLY A 54 -4.78 -14.64 -7.79
CA GLY A 54 -5.94 -13.78 -7.94
C GLY A 54 -6.11 -12.73 -6.84
N SER A 55 -5.08 -12.48 -6.03
CA SER A 55 -5.14 -11.42 -5.02
C SER A 55 -5.31 -10.05 -5.69
N PRO A 56 -6.32 -9.27 -5.28
CA PRO A 56 -6.52 -7.92 -5.81
C PRO A 56 -5.69 -6.86 -5.08
N TRP A 57 -4.91 -7.26 -4.07
CA TRP A 57 -4.21 -6.33 -3.19
C TRP A 57 -2.80 -6.04 -3.65
N ALA A 58 -2.42 -4.78 -3.55
CA ALA A 58 -1.05 -4.30 -3.64
C ALA A 58 -0.70 -3.49 -2.39
N THR A 59 0.59 -3.32 -2.14
CA THR A 59 1.09 -2.60 -0.96
C THR A 59 2.28 -1.73 -1.32
N SER A 60 2.72 -0.92 -0.35
CA SER A 60 3.97 -0.16 -0.42
C SER A 60 5.24 -1.02 -0.28
N ASN A 61 5.10 -2.34 -0.08
CA ASN A 61 6.23 -3.26 -0.04
C ASN A 61 6.74 -3.53 -1.45
N VAL A 62 7.93 -3.07 -1.76
CA VAL A 62 8.43 -3.09 -3.13
C VAL A 62 9.93 -3.38 -3.19
N MET A 63 10.34 -3.94 -4.31
CA MET A 63 11.73 -3.98 -4.74
C MET A 63 12.00 -2.79 -5.66
N ALA A 64 13.05 -2.05 -5.34
CA ALA A 64 13.55 -0.95 -6.16
C ALA A 64 14.90 -1.31 -6.76
N ARG A 65 15.16 -0.83 -7.97
CA ARG A 65 16.46 -0.93 -8.61
C ARG A 65 16.86 0.44 -9.14
N VAL A 66 17.82 1.06 -8.45
CA VAL A 66 18.30 2.41 -8.75
C VAL A 66 19.81 2.35 -8.98
N ALA A 67 20.28 2.85 -10.11
CA ALA A 67 21.69 2.79 -10.50
C ALA A 67 22.29 1.37 -10.40
N GLY A 68 21.53 0.35 -10.78
CA GLY A 68 21.94 -1.05 -10.69
C GLY A 68 21.92 -1.65 -9.28
N ILE A 69 21.53 -0.88 -8.27
CA ILE A 69 21.47 -1.32 -6.87
C ILE A 69 20.05 -1.79 -6.55
N THR A 70 19.92 -3.03 -6.09
CA THR A 70 18.67 -3.59 -5.60
C THR A 70 18.48 -3.26 -4.13
N LYS A 71 17.39 -2.56 -3.82
CA LYS A 71 16.95 -2.17 -2.48
C LYS A 71 15.48 -2.54 -2.32
N THR A 72 15.10 -2.91 -1.11
CA THR A 72 13.71 -3.22 -0.77
C THR A 72 13.15 -2.21 0.21
N ASN A 73 11.83 -2.05 0.19
CA ASN A 73 11.07 -1.37 1.23
C ASN A 73 9.99 -2.31 1.75
N THR A 74 9.92 -2.50 3.05
CA THR A 74 8.84 -3.19 3.73
C THR A 74 8.24 -2.29 4.79
N SER A 75 7.00 -1.89 4.59
CA SER A 75 6.24 -0.99 5.47
C SER A 75 4.85 -1.53 5.79
N VAL A 76 4.50 -2.71 5.26
CA VAL A 76 3.28 -3.45 5.55
C VAL A 76 3.66 -4.86 6.00
N PHE A 77 3.12 -5.29 7.13
CA PHE A 77 3.53 -6.52 7.80
C PHE A 77 2.31 -7.35 8.19
N PRO A 78 2.39 -8.69 8.09
CA PRO A 78 1.46 -9.55 8.81
C PRO A 78 1.74 -9.46 10.31
N GLU A 79 0.76 -9.08 11.09
CA GLU A 79 0.82 -9.06 12.54
C GLU A 79 -0.18 -10.07 13.11
N LYS A 80 0.23 -10.83 14.11
CA LYS A 80 -0.66 -11.78 14.78
C LYS A 80 -1.87 -11.07 15.37
N ARG A 81 -3.05 -11.63 15.09
CA ARG A 81 -4.32 -11.24 15.70
C ARG A 81 -5.17 -12.47 15.94
N GLY A 82 -5.35 -12.86 17.21
CA GLY A 82 -6.00 -14.13 17.54
C GLY A 82 -5.29 -15.30 16.89
N ASP A 83 -6.02 -16.16 16.20
CA ASP A 83 -5.46 -17.31 15.46
C ASP A 83 -5.01 -16.95 14.03
N GLY A 84 -5.26 -15.75 13.59
CA GLY A 84 -4.92 -15.26 12.26
C GLY A 84 -3.95 -14.08 12.29
N PHE A 85 -4.07 -13.24 11.27
CA PHE A 85 -3.24 -12.06 11.06
C PHE A 85 -4.09 -10.83 10.74
N CYS A 86 -3.48 -9.68 10.92
CA CYS A 86 -3.95 -8.41 10.36
C CYS A 86 -2.82 -7.76 9.57
N ALA A 87 -3.16 -6.75 8.78
CA ALA A 87 -2.18 -5.94 8.08
C ALA A 87 -1.77 -4.76 8.96
N ARG A 88 -0.49 -4.69 9.33
CA ARG A 88 0.09 -3.53 10.03
C ARG A 88 0.82 -2.66 9.00
N MET A 89 0.44 -1.41 8.93
CA MET A 89 1.05 -0.42 8.04
C MET A 89 1.83 0.59 8.86
N ASP A 90 3.13 0.67 8.63
CA ASP A 90 4.03 1.60 9.30
C ASP A 90 4.59 2.62 8.30
N THR A 91 4.78 3.86 8.73
CA THR A 91 5.55 4.83 7.96
C THR A 91 7.02 4.72 8.33
N ARG A 92 7.88 4.57 7.34
CA ARG A 92 9.32 4.35 7.51
C ARG A 92 10.15 5.28 6.66
N MET A 93 11.35 5.60 7.15
CA MET A 93 12.40 6.22 6.34
C MET A 93 13.22 5.12 5.65
N GLU A 94 13.36 5.23 4.34
CA GLU A 94 14.22 4.35 3.55
C GLU A 94 15.29 5.17 2.84
N SER A 95 16.51 4.69 2.88
CA SER A 95 17.61 5.35 2.21
C SER A 95 18.51 4.38 1.46
N VAL A 96 19.05 4.86 0.34
CA VAL A 96 20.11 4.20 -0.42
C VAL A 96 21.23 5.22 -0.57
N LYS A 97 22.36 4.94 0.07
CA LYS A 97 23.52 5.83 0.07
C LYS A 97 24.76 5.04 -0.31
N VAL A 98 25.29 5.32 -1.50
CA VAL A 98 26.57 4.78 -1.97
C VAL A 98 27.38 5.95 -2.53
N PHE A 99 28.52 6.21 -1.92
CA PHE A 99 29.37 7.34 -2.27
C PHE A 99 29.68 7.40 -3.77
N GLY A 100 29.43 8.55 -4.36
CA GLY A 100 29.66 8.79 -5.79
C GLY A 100 28.66 8.12 -6.74
N ILE A 101 27.70 7.34 -6.25
CA ILE A 101 26.72 6.61 -7.08
C ILE A 101 25.29 7.05 -6.80
N VAL A 102 24.85 6.96 -5.56
CA VAL A 102 23.47 7.26 -5.18
C VAL A 102 23.38 7.79 -3.77
N ASP A 103 22.55 8.80 -3.57
CA ASP A 103 22.18 9.33 -2.26
C ASP A 103 20.69 9.70 -2.28
N ILE A 104 19.86 8.78 -1.85
CA ILE A 104 18.39 8.94 -1.86
C ILE A 104 17.85 8.55 -0.49
N THR A 105 17.05 9.44 0.09
CA THR A 105 16.25 9.15 1.27
C THR A 105 14.80 9.52 0.99
N VAL A 106 13.89 8.60 1.27
CA VAL A 106 12.45 8.77 1.07
C VAL A 106 11.68 8.39 2.32
N LEU A 107 10.53 9.04 2.50
CA LEU A 107 9.54 8.60 3.47
C LEU A 107 8.60 7.62 2.78
N ALA A 108 8.62 6.38 3.23
CA ALA A 108 7.76 5.32 2.74
C ALA A 108 6.56 5.19 3.68
N ALA A 109 5.43 5.74 3.28
CA ALA A 109 4.17 5.55 4.00
C ALA A 109 3.68 4.12 3.80
N GLY A 110 3.42 3.41 4.90
CA GLY A 110 2.80 2.09 4.85
C GLY A 110 1.39 2.20 4.27
N SER A 111 1.16 1.58 3.14
CA SER A 111 -0.11 1.62 2.44
C SER A 111 -0.45 0.30 1.76
N MET A 112 -1.74 0.03 1.66
CA MET A 112 -2.28 -1.08 0.88
C MET A 112 -3.47 -0.58 0.06
N PHE A 113 -3.65 -1.13 -1.12
CA PHE A 113 -4.70 -0.72 -2.03
C PHE A 113 -5.11 -1.85 -2.97
N LEU A 114 -6.26 -1.70 -3.57
CA LEU A 114 -6.71 -2.59 -4.62
C LEU A 114 -6.11 -2.14 -5.96
N GLY A 115 -5.33 -3.02 -6.57
CA GLY A 115 -4.60 -2.72 -7.79
C GLY A 115 -3.28 -3.47 -7.90
N GLU A 116 -2.33 -2.87 -8.59
CA GLU A 116 -1.02 -3.46 -8.88
C GLU A 116 0.10 -2.44 -8.72
N VAL A 117 1.29 -2.93 -8.36
CA VAL A 117 2.54 -2.18 -8.39
C VAL A 117 3.44 -2.78 -9.45
N HIS A 118 4.03 -1.94 -10.28
CA HIS A 118 5.00 -2.35 -11.29
C HIS A 118 6.42 -2.32 -10.72
N GLU A 119 7.03 -3.47 -10.59
CA GLU A 119 8.42 -3.61 -10.14
C GLU A 119 9.38 -3.87 -11.32
N PRO A 120 10.66 -3.54 -11.15
CA PRO A 120 11.24 -2.79 -10.04
C PRO A 120 10.92 -1.30 -10.09
N ILE A 121 10.85 -0.66 -8.93
CA ILE A 121 10.76 0.80 -8.84
C ILE A 121 12.12 1.38 -9.25
N LYS A 122 12.14 2.24 -10.28
CA LYS A 122 13.38 2.72 -10.91
C LYS A 122 13.85 4.09 -10.43
N GLY A 123 13.10 4.73 -9.55
CA GLY A 123 13.44 6.05 -9.04
C GLY A 123 12.30 6.66 -8.26
N THR A 124 12.52 7.91 -7.79
CA THR A 124 11.54 8.66 -6.99
C THR A 124 10.68 9.62 -7.84
N LYS A 125 11.00 9.76 -9.12
CA LYS A 125 10.24 10.61 -10.05
C LYS A 125 9.00 9.89 -10.54
N ASN A 126 7.85 10.58 -10.51
CA ASN A 126 6.57 10.08 -10.99
C ASN A 126 6.15 8.71 -10.41
N PRO A 127 6.06 8.56 -9.08
CA PRO A 127 5.74 7.28 -8.45
C PRO A 127 4.38 6.73 -8.89
N GLN A 128 3.44 7.57 -9.29
CA GLN A 128 2.12 7.16 -9.77
C GLN A 128 2.16 6.34 -11.06
N LYS A 129 3.17 6.50 -11.90
CA LYS A 129 3.34 5.69 -13.10
C LYS A 129 3.67 4.22 -12.81
N MET A 130 4.11 3.92 -11.60
CA MET A 130 4.44 2.58 -11.14
C MET A 130 3.26 1.86 -10.49
N LEU A 131 2.11 2.53 -10.39
CA LEU A 131 0.92 2.01 -9.75
C LEU A 131 -0.22 1.90 -10.76
N ASN A 132 -0.96 0.80 -10.66
CA ASN A 132 -2.22 0.63 -11.36
C ASN A 132 -3.31 0.48 -10.29
N SER A 133 -3.98 1.58 -9.94
CA SER A 133 -5.01 1.59 -8.91
C SER A 133 -6.35 1.13 -9.45
N GLY A 134 -7.05 0.38 -8.62
CA GLY A 134 -8.40 -0.08 -8.88
C GLY A 134 -8.47 -1.49 -9.47
N ILE A 135 -9.58 -2.12 -9.20
CA ILE A 135 -9.96 -3.43 -9.74
C ILE A 135 -11.37 -3.33 -10.33
N PRO A 136 -11.74 -4.19 -11.30
CA PRO A 136 -13.11 -4.27 -11.78
C PRO A 136 -14.09 -4.61 -10.66
N PHE A 137 -15.21 -3.89 -10.61
CA PHE A 137 -16.29 -4.14 -9.66
C PHE A 137 -17.62 -3.80 -10.32
N THR A 138 -18.58 -4.70 -10.24
CA THR A 138 -19.85 -4.62 -11.01
C THR A 138 -21.08 -4.37 -10.15
N LYS A 139 -20.90 -4.26 -8.83
CA LYS A 139 -21.99 -4.07 -7.87
C LYS A 139 -22.02 -2.62 -7.37
N LYS A 140 -23.12 -2.26 -6.73
CA LYS A 140 -23.29 -0.96 -6.07
C LYS A 140 -23.37 -1.15 -4.56
N PRO A 141 -22.22 -1.19 -3.85
CA PRO A 141 -22.21 -1.36 -2.40
C PRO A 141 -22.75 -0.11 -1.71
N ILE A 142 -23.36 -0.27 -0.55
CA ILE A 142 -23.87 0.85 0.25
C ILE A 142 -22.85 1.33 1.28
N ALA A 143 -21.95 0.45 1.72
CA ALA A 143 -20.97 0.73 2.76
C ALA A 143 -19.76 -0.16 2.61
N ILE A 144 -18.66 0.25 3.24
CA ILE A 144 -17.49 -0.58 3.51
C ILE A 144 -17.41 -0.85 5.01
N GLN A 145 -16.99 -2.06 5.38
CA GLN A 145 -16.84 -2.48 6.76
C GLN A 145 -15.47 -3.11 6.97
N PHE A 146 -14.80 -2.74 8.05
CA PHE A 146 -13.53 -3.34 8.44
C PHE A 146 -13.25 -3.17 9.93
N ASP A 147 -12.36 -4.00 10.45
CA ASP A 147 -11.78 -3.85 11.77
C ASP A 147 -10.53 -3.00 11.68
N TYR A 148 -10.29 -2.13 12.65
CA TYR A 148 -9.08 -1.32 12.69
C TYR A 148 -8.58 -1.07 14.09
N LYS A 149 -7.29 -0.75 14.17
CA LYS A 149 -6.59 -0.27 15.34
C LYS A 149 -5.61 0.80 14.87
N VAL A 150 -5.49 1.88 15.64
CA VAL A 150 -4.64 3.01 15.29
C VAL A 150 -3.62 3.26 16.39
N LYS A 151 -2.36 3.41 15.99
CA LYS A 151 -1.30 3.92 16.86
C LYS A 151 -0.75 5.20 16.26
N MET A 152 -1.05 6.33 16.89
CA MET A 152 -0.53 7.62 16.48
C MET A 152 0.92 7.80 16.92
N SER A 153 1.70 8.49 16.10
CA SER A 153 3.02 8.96 16.49
C SER A 153 2.90 10.09 17.52
N ASP A 154 3.84 10.15 18.45
CA ASP A 154 3.96 11.27 19.39
C ASP A 154 4.54 12.55 18.75
N ARG A 155 4.94 12.48 17.49
CA ARG A 155 5.49 13.64 16.77
C ARG A 155 4.40 14.62 16.41
N GLU A 156 4.64 15.89 16.75
CA GLU A 156 3.73 16.98 16.45
C GLU A 156 3.87 17.49 14.99
N LYS A 157 4.99 17.21 14.33
CA LYS A 157 5.29 17.65 12.97
C LYS A 157 5.51 16.48 12.04
N ARG A 158 5.03 16.64 10.82
CA ARG A 158 5.33 15.73 9.70
C ARG A 158 6.76 15.93 9.22
N ILE A 159 7.30 14.90 8.57
CA ILE A 159 8.58 14.98 7.88
C ILE A 159 8.33 14.95 6.38
N ARG A 160 9.03 15.80 5.67
CA ARG A 160 9.19 15.70 4.23
C ARG A 160 10.61 15.22 3.94
N ALA A 161 10.72 14.10 3.26
CA ALA A 161 11.97 13.62 2.70
C ALA A 161 11.97 13.87 1.19
N THR A 162 12.92 14.65 0.72
CA THR A 162 13.13 14.88 -0.71
C THR A 162 14.36 14.10 -1.16
N GLY A 163 14.47 13.79 -2.45
CA GLY A 163 15.68 13.25 -3.04
C GLY A 163 16.91 14.04 -2.58
N PHE A 164 18.10 13.45 -2.56
CA PHE A 164 19.33 14.01 -2.00
C PHE A 164 19.34 14.14 -0.47
N SER A 165 18.61 13.28 0.23
CA SER A 165 18.64 13.14 1.70
C SER A 165 18.24 14.40 2.48
N ARG A 166 17.50 15.31 1.88
CA ARG A 166 16.95 16.45 2.62
C ARG A 166 15.73 16.02 3.41
N ILE A 167 15.84 16.17 4.72
CA ILE A 167 14.74 15.94 5.65
C ILE A 167 14.35 17.29 6.24
N THR A 168 13.09 17.66 6.11
CA THR A 168 12.54 18.89 6.68
C THR A 168 11.28 18.60 7.48
N ASP A 169 11.09 19.30 8.59
CA ASP A 169 9.83 19.29 9.32
C ASP A 169 8.79 20.10 8.58
N VAL A 170 7.58 19.59 8.54
CA VAL A 170 6.41 20.25 7.95
C VAL A 170 5.33 20.37 9.01
N GLU A 171 4.68 21.53 9.09
CA GLU A 171 3.59 21.74 10.06
C GLU A 171 2.45 20.75 9.88
N GLY A 172 1.85 20.38 11.03
CA GLY A 172 0.73 19.44 11.12
C GLY A 172 1.18 18.00 11.35
N LYS A 173 0.22 17.17 11.74
CA LYS A 173 0.41 15.73 11.97
C LYS A 173 -0.01 14.92 10.76
N ASP A 174 0.62 13.76 10.56
CA ASP A 174 0.12 12.75 9.65
C ASP A 174 -0.98 11.94 10.33
N PHE A 175 -2.04 11.69 9.61
CA PHE A 175 -3.18 10.91 10.09
C PHE A 175 -3.42 9.71 9.17
N PRO A 176 -3.66 8.51 9.73
CA PRO A 176 -4.10 7.38 8.95
C PRO A 176 -5.42 7.69 8.23
N GLU A 177 -5.52 7.25 7.00
CA GLU A 177 -6.68 7.47 6.16
C GLU A 177 -7.07 6.17 5.46
N VAL A 178 -8.38 5.93 5.41
CA VAL A 178 -8.97 4.92 4.54
C VAL A 178 -9.91 5.61 3.58
N ASN A 179 -9.75 5.34 2.29
CA ASN A 179 -10.64 5.87 1.27
C ASN A 179 -11.09 4.78 0.30
N LEU A 180 -12.27 4.99 -0.25
CA LEU A 180 -12.84 4.16 -1.29
C LEU A 180 -13.44 5.06 -2.36
N PHE A 181 -13.01 4.83 -3.59
CA PHE A 181 -13.54 5.53 -4.75
C PHE A 181 -14.11 4.52 -5.74
N LEU A 182 -15.36 4.70 -6.10
CA LEU A 182 -16.00 3.95 -7.16
C LEU A 182 -16.05 4.80 -8.42
N GLN A 183 -15.61 4.22 -9.52
CA GLN A 183 -15.61 4.87 -10.83
C GLN A 183 -16.40 4.04 -11.82
N LYS A 184 -17.20 4.71 -12.62
CA LYS A 184 -17.75 4.14 -13.85
C LYS A 184 -16.76 4.42 -14.97
N ARG A 185 -16.32 3.37 -15.66
CA ARG A 185 -15.44 3.47 -16.82
C ARG A 185 -16.13 2.95 -18.05
N TRP A 186 -15.94 3.62 -19.17
CA TRP A 186 -16.46 3.18 -20.46
C TRP A 186 -15.53 3.63 -21.58
N GLU A 187 -15.66 2.98 -22.72
CA GLU A 187 -14.89 3.25 -23.92
C GLU A 187 -15.86 3.69 -25.02
N ASP A 188 -15.51 4.72 -25.79
CA ASP A 188 -16.27 5.15 -26.93
C ASP A 188 -15.90 4.35 -28.19
N GLU A 189 -16.60 4.61 -29.30
CA GLU A 189 -16.38 3.94 -30.59
C GLU A 189 -14.98 4.18 -31.18
N LYS A 190 -14.27 5.21 -30.70
CA LYS A 190 -12.94 5.57 -31.15
C LYS A 190 -11.82 5.01 -30.25
N GLY A 191 -12.20 4.22 -29.21
CA GLY A 191 -11.27 3.66 -28.26
C GLY A 191 -10.82 4.63 -27.15
N ASN A 192 -11.48 5.78 -26.99
CA ASN A 192 -11.22 6.69 -25.90
C ASN A 192 -11.81 6.16 -24.60
N ILE A 193 -11.03 6.17 -23.52
CA ILE A 193 -11.45 5.71 -22.20
C ILE A 193 -11.88 6.90 -21.37
N TYR A 194 -13.08 6.81 -20.81
CA TYR A 194 -13.66 7.79 -19.91
C TYR A 194 -13.82 7.19 -18.51
N ALA A 195 -13.64 8.01 -17.49
CA ALA A 195 -13.88 7.62 -16.11
C ALA A 195 -14.64 8.72 -15.37
N LYS A 196 -15.70 8.34 -14.64
CA LYS A 196 -16.46 9.24 -13.79
C LYS A 196 -16.54 8.64 -12.40
N ARG A 197 -16.18 9.42 -11.37
CA ARG A 197 -16.39 9.01 -9.99
C ARG A 197 -17.88 9.01 -9.68
N VAL A 198 -18.39 7.91 -9.13
CA VAL A 198 -19.81 7.74 -8.81
C VAL A 198 -20.05 7.48 -7.32
N GLY A 199 -19.02 7.07 -6.58
CA GLY A 199 -19.13 6.83 -5.15
C GLY A 199 -17.84 7.17 -4.42
N THR A 200 -17.97 7.70 -3.20
CA THR A 200 -16.84 8.17 -2.39
C THR A 200 -17.06 7.85 -0.91
N MET A 201 -16.03 7.33 -0.27
CA MET A 201 -15.89 7.25 1.18
C MET A 201 -14.48 7.66 1.56
N VAL A 202 -14.35 8.53 2.55
CA VAL A 202 -13.05 8.92 3.13
C VAL A 202 -13.22 9.00 4.64
N VAL A 203 -12.31 8.35 5.37
CA VAL A 203 -12.23 8.45 6.83
C VAL A 203 -10.79 8.65 7.24
N ARG A 204 -10.58 9.55 8.20
CA ARG A 204 -9.28 9.79 8.85
C ARG A 204 -9.39 9.52 10.33
N TYR A 205 -8.30 9.02 10.90
CA TYR A 205 -8.21 8.73 12.32
C TYR A 205 -7.25 9.70 12.99
N TYR A 206 -7.68 10.29 14.10
CA TYR A 206 -6.96 11.38 14.74
C TYR A 206 -6.37 11.00 16.11
N THR A 207 -6.74 9.84 16.64
CA THR A 207 -6.34 9.40 17.97
C THR A 207 -5.93 7.94 17.96
N THR A 208 -5.05 7.56 18.88
CA THR A 208 -4.73 6.17 19.16
C THR A 208 -5.96 5.45 19.67
N THR A 209 -6.23 4.26 19.13
CA THR A 209 -7.36 3.41 19.54
C THR A 209 -6.88 2.00 19.81
N ASP A 210 -7.68 1.23 20.55
CA ASP A 210 -7.64 -0.22 20.51
C ASP A 210 -8.50 -0.72 19.33
N TRP A 211 -8.66 -2.04 19.18
CA TRP A 211 -9.46 -2.62 18.12
C TRP A 211 -10.90 -2.13 18.13
N HIS A 212 -11.33 -1.60 17.00
CA HIS A 212 -12.71 -1.35 16.65
C HIS A 212 -13.15 -2.39 15.62
N ASN A 213 -14.09 -3.23 16.01
CA ASN A 213 -14.61 -4.27 15.15
C ASN A 213 -15.84 -3.80 14.39
N ASN A 214 -15.96 -4.22 13.14
CA ASN A 214 -17.12 -3.96 12.29
C ASN A 214 -17.40 -2.47 12.10
N ALA A 215 -16.38 -1.64 12.04
CA ALA A 215 -16.53 -0.23 11.71
C ALA A 215 -17.10 -0.10 10.30
N THR A 216 -18.26 0.55 10.18
CA THR A 216 -19.03 0.61 8.94
C THR A 216 -19.16 2.04 8.47
N TYR A 217 -18.80 2.30 7.24
CA TYR A 217 -18.80 3.63 6.63
C TYR A 217 -19.61 3.63 5.35
N SER A 218 -20.59 4.52 5.30
CA SER A 218 -21.45 4.67 4.12
C SER A 218 -20.68 5.22 2.92
N ILE A 219 -20.99 4.70 1.75
CA ILE A 219 -20.47 5.23 0.50
C ILE A 219 -21.44 6.30 0.01
N MET A 220 -20.91 7.50 -0.24
CA MET A 220 -21.65 8.62 -0.77
C MET A 220 -21.70 8.55 -2.29
N TYR A 221 -22.89 8.43 -2.85
CA TYR A 221 -23.14 8.44 -4.28
C TYR A 221 -23.65 9.81 -4.71
N GLY A 222 -23.29 10.23 -5.90
CA GLY A 222 -23.73 11.48 -6.51
C GLY A 222 -22.68 12.06 -7.45
N ASP A 223 -23.07 13.13 -8.12
CA ASP A 223 -22.20 13.90 -9.03
C ASP A 223 -21.30 14.86 -8.26
#